data_062374bf3c883de3e764491c10e9d795
#
_entry.id   062374bf3c883de3e764491c10e9d795
#
_cell.length_a   1.000
_cell.length_b   1.000
_cell.length_c   1.000
_cell.angle_alpha   90.00
_cell.angle_beta   90.00
_cell.angle_gamma   90.00
#
_symmetry.space_group_name_H-M   'P 1'
#
loop_
_entity.id
_entity.type
_entity.pdbx_description
1 polymer ?
#
loop_
_entity_poly.entity_id
_entity_poly.type
_entity_poly.pdbx_seq_one_letter_code
_entity_poly.pdbx_strand_id
1 'polypeptide(L)'
;MTSAQNATDAASVPQAEVYRAARQDKPWGHELIFAAIGGKYIGKIIHVNAGHSLSLQYHREKEETISVMSGEALIQYGPSADRLTDQHFATGDTIHLPPGVLHRITALCDLEFAEASTAYPGWREDVVRLEDRYGRTGTTAP
;
A
#
# COMPACT_ATOMS: atom_id res chain seq x y z
N MET A 1 27.88 8.04 -41.45
CA MET A 1 28.21 8.59 -40.12
C MET A 1 26.99 8.56 -39.14
N THR A 2 25.80 8.68 -39.63
CA THR A 2 24.57 8.67 -38.80
C THR A 2 24.18 7.30 -38.24
N SER A 3 24.53 6.19 -38.90
CA SER A 3 24.10 4.85 -38.48
C SER A 3 24.84 4.30 -37.25
N ALA A 4 26.09 4.68 -37.02
CA ALA A 4 26.87 4.24 -35.86
C ALA A 4 26.45 4.97 -34.55
N GLN A 5 26.06 6.23 -34.62
CA GLN A 5 25.58 7.01 -33.51
C GLN A 5 24.21 6.52 -33.04
N ASN A 6 23.32 6.19 -33.97
CA ASN A 6 22.00 5.67 -33.66
C ASN A 6 22.05 4.29 -32.96
N ALA A 7 22.99 3.44 -33.30
CA ALA A 7 23.16 2.13 -32.66
C ALA A 7 23.67 2.26 -31.21
N THR A 8 24.53 3.26 -30.93
CA THR A 8 25.04 3.51 -29.57
C THR A 8 23.96 4.10 -28.65
N ASP A 9 23.14 5.01 -29.17
CA ASP A 9 22.01 5.60 -28.43
C ASP A 9 20.92 4.55 -28.14
N ALA A 10 20.61 3.66 -29.09
CA ALA A 10 19.67 2.56 -28.90
C ALA A 10 20.11 1.56 -27.81
N ALA A 11 21.45 1.30 -27.70
CA ALA A 11 22.01 0.39 -26.69
C ALA A 11 21.98 0.98 -25.27
N SER A 12 21.85 2.32 -25.11
CA SER A 12 21.78 3.00 -23.81
C SER A 12 20.35 3.13 -23.26
N VAL A 13 19.32 2.82 -24.04
CA VAL A 13 17.92 2.87 -23.60
C VAL A 13 17.56 1.63 -22.79
N PRO A 14 17.11 1.79 -21.54
CA PRO A 14 16.62 0.66 -20.76
C PRO A 14 15.45 -0.03 -21.46
N GLN A 15 15.35 -1.34 -21.27
CA GLN A 15 14.25 -2.12 -21.83
C GLN A 15 13.07 -2.19 -20.88
N ALA A 16 11.86 -2.31 -21.45
CA ALA A 16 10.66 -2.61 -20.69
C ALA A 16 10.77 -4.01 -20.07
N GLU A 17 10.27 -4.14 -18.85
CA GLU A 17 10.24 -5.41 -18.13
C GLU A 17 8.79 -5.90 -18.01
N VAL A 18 8.58 -7.19 -18.24
CA VAL A 18 7.28 -7.82 -18.08
C VAL A 18 7.39 -8.86 -16.97
N TYR A 19 6.53 -8.75 -15.98
CA TYR A 19 6.52 -9.67 -14.84
C TYR A 19 5.11 -9.83 -14.29
N ARG A 20 4.93 -10.81 -13.41
CA ARG A 20 3.70 -11.03 -12.69
C ARG A 20 3.79 -10.38 -11.31
N ALA A 21 2.72 -9.70 -10.87
CA ALA A 21 2.65 -9.14 -9.53
C ALA A 21 2.93 -10.21 -8.47
N ALA A 22 3.73 -9.85 -7.47
CA ALA A 22 4.03 -10.73 -6.35
C ALA A 22 2.87 -10.74 -5.34
N ARG A 23 2.46 -11.93 -4.90
CA ARG A 23 1.41 -12.09 -3.90
C ARG A 23 2.02 -12.24 -2.51
N GLN A 24 1.47 -11.50 -1.54
CA GLN A 24 1.75 -11.64 -0.12
C GLN A 24 0.46 -11.91 0.62
N ASP A 25 0.34 -13.11 1.20
CA ASP A 25 -0.83 -13.45 2.01
C ASP A 25 -0.79 -12.72 3.36
N LYS A 26 -1.96 -12.33 3.83
CA LYS A 26 -2.20 -11.62 5.09
C LYS A 26 -3.32 -12.31 5.86
N PRO A 27 -3.39 -12.16 7.19
CA PRO A 27 -4.48 -12.75 7.97
C PRO A 27 -5.87 -12.30 7.53
N TRP A 28 -5.99 -11.12 6.96
CA TRP A 28 -7.23 -10.50 6.51
C TRP A 28 -7.52 -10.65 5.01
N GLY A 29 -6.61 -11.20 4.24
CA GLY A 29 -6.72 -11.34 2.79
C GLY A 29 -5.36 -11.46 2.13
N HIS A 30 -5.06 -10.58 1.16
CA HIS A 30 -3.75 -10.60 0.49
C HIS A 30 -3.43 -9.26 -0.17
N GLU A 31 -2.15 -9.09 -0.48
CA GLU A 31 -1.63 -8.00 -1.31
C GLU A 31 -1.10 -8.56 -2.61
N LEU A 32 -1.34 -7.85 -3.71
CA LEU A 32 -0.64 -8.03 -4.98
C LEU A 32 0.28 -6.84 -5.18
N ILE A 33 1.58 -7.06 -5.09
CA ILE A 33 2.59 -6.01 -5.27
C ILE A 33 2.95 -6.00 -6.75
N PHE A 34 2.40 -5.05 -7.51
CA PHE A 34 2.64 -4.95 -8.95
C PHE A 34 3.79 -4.01 -9.30
N ALA A 35 4.22 -3.16 -8.37
CA ALA A 35 5.37 -2.29 -8.56
C ALA A 35 6.15 -2.15 -7.24
N ALA A 36 7.46 -2.33 -7.32
CA ALA A 36 8.40 -2.05 -6.24
C ALA A 36 9.69 -1.54 -6.86
N ILE A 37 9.66 -0.30 -7.32
CA ILE A 37 10.79 0.33 -8.01
C ILE A 37 11.63 1.08 -6.96
N GLY A 38 12.81 0.55 -6.69
CA GLY A 38 13.69 1.02 -5.65
C GLY A 38 13.97 2.54 -5.72
N GLY A 39 13.77 3.24 -4.61
CA GLY A 39 13.96 4.67 -4.49
C GLY A 39 12.92 5.52 -5.21
N LYS A 40 11.86 4.93 -5.76
CA LYS A 40 10.85 5.64 -6.55
C LYS A 40 9.44 5.41 -6.00
N TYR A 41 8.82 4.25 -6.31
CA TYR A 41 7.42 4.03 -5.94
C TYR A 41 7.11 2.56 -5.69
N ILE A 42 6.02 2.34 -4.96
CA ILE A 42 5.39 1.05 -4.72
C ILE A 42 3.95 1.15 -5.18
N GLY A 43 3.48 0.10 -5.85
CA GLY A 43 2.09 -0.06 -6.26
C GLY A 43 1.55 -1.39 -5.78
N LYS A 44 0.38 -1.38 -5.14
CA LYS A 44 -0.29 -2.57 -4.64
C LYS A 44 -1.76 -2.56 -4.97
N ILE A 45 -2.31 -3.75 -5.17
CA ILE A 45 -3.75 -4.01 -5.08
C ILE A 45 -3.96 -4.88 -3.84
N ILE A 46 -4.80 -4.42 -2.94
CA ILE A 46 -5.02 -5.05 -1.65
C ILE A 46 -6.45 -5.56 -1.57
N HIS A 47 -6.60 -6.85 -1.28
CA HIS A 47 -7.89 -7.48 -1.06
C HIS A 47 -8.07 -7.77 0.43
N VAL A 48 -9.19 -7.29 0.99
CA VAL A 48 -9.58 -7.54 2.37
C VAL A 48 -10.90 -8.29 2.38
N ASN A 49 -10.92 -9.46 3.00
CA ASN A 49 -12.13 -10.26 3.11
C ASN A 49 -13.19 -9.56 3.98
N ALA A 50 -14.46 -9.72 3.64
CA ALA A 50 -15.59 -9.13 4.36
C ALA A 50 -15.47 -9.31 5.88
N GLY A 51 -15.65 -8.25 6.63
CA GLY A 51 -15.59 -8.24 8.09
C GLY A 51 -14.18 -8.23 8.69
N HIS A 52 -13.13 -8.36 7.88
CA HIS A 52 -11.76 -8.28 8.35
C HIS A 52 -11.24 -6.84 8.38
N SER A 53 -10.20 -6.63 9.15
CA SER A 53 -9.62 -5.32 9.37
C SER A 53 -8.09 -5.38 9.34
N LEU A 54 -7.46 -4.39 8.77
CA LEU A 54 -6.04 -4.15 8.96
C LEU A 54 -5.79 -3.66 10.39
N SER A 55 -4.53 -3.65 10.82
CA SER A 55 -4.15 -3.10 12.12
C SER A 55 -4.40 -1.58 12.18
N LEU A 56 -4.57 -1.06 13.38
CA LEU A 56 -4.38 0.37 13.65
C LEU A 56 -2.89 0.64 13.64
N GLN A 57 -2.42 1.40 12.67
CA GLN A 57 -1.01 1.51 12.35
C GLN A 57 -0.64 2.90 11.83
N TYR A 58 0.66 3.18 11.83
CA TYR A 58 1.25 4.28 11.07
C TYR A 58 2.59 3.86 10.49
N HIS A 59 3.10 4.64 9.55
CA HIS A 59 4.42 4.47 8.96
C HIS A 59 5.30 5.65 9.35
N ARG A 60 6.59 5.40 9.60
CA ARG A 60 7.51 6.45 10.02
C ARG A 60 7.95 7.35 8.87
N GLU A 61 8.22 6.76 7.72
CA GLU A 61 8.72 7.46 6.53
C GLU A 61 7.83 7.28 5.32
N LYS A 62 7.15 6.12 5.22
CA LYS A 62 6.29 5.78 4.10
C LYS A 62 5.12 6.75 4.02
N GLU A 63 4.96 7.32 2.84
CA GLU A 63 3.80 8.12 2.45
C GLU A 63 2.98 7.32 1.45
N GLU A 64 1.67 7.29 1.63
CA GLU A 64 0.79 6.49 0.78
C GLU A 64 -0.51 7.19 0.43
N THR A 65 -1.04 6.82 -0.73
CA THR A 65 -2.39 7.19 -1.16
C THR A 65 -3.15 5.90 -1.45
N ILE A 66 -4.34 5.80 -0.91
CA ILE A 66 -5.21 4.63 -1.01
C ILE A 66 -6.50 5.05 -1.70
N SER A 67 -6.95 4.27 -2.68
CA SER A 67 -8.21 4.48 -3.39
C SER A 67 -9.03 3.19 -3.44
N VAL A 68 -10.27 3.24 -3.01
CA VAL A 68 -11.18 2.09 -3.06
C VAL A 68 -11.54 1.80 -4.52
N MET A 69 -11.31 0.57 -4.95
CA MET A 69 -11.62 0.09 -6.29
C MET A 69 -12.96 -0.62 -6.36
N SER A 70 -13.28 -1.43 -5.34
CA SER A 70 -14.56 -2.13 -5.22
C SER A 70 -14.85 -2.44 -3.76
N GLY A 71 -16.15 -2.56 -3.42
CA GLY A 71 -16.61 -2.79 -2.08
C GLY A 71 -16.73 -1.52 -1.27
N GLU A 72 -16.85 -1.69 0.06
CA GLU A 72 -17.05 -0.59 1.01
C GLU A 72 -16.18 -0.80 2.23
N ALA A 73 -15.63 0.27 2.76
CA ALA A 73 -14.76 0.27 3.91
C ALA A 73 -15.16 1.31 4.94
N LEU A 74 -14.90 1.00 6.22
CA LEU A 74 -14.76 2.01 7.24
C LEU A 74 -13.26 2.32 7.38
N ILE A 75 -12.88 3.56 7.16
CA ILE A 75 -11.52 4.02 7.38
C ILE A 75 -11.50 4.95 8.58
N GLN A 76 -10.66 4.60 9.55
CA GLN A 76 -10.39 5.40 10.73
C GLN A 76 -9.01 6.01 10.58
N TYR A 77 -8.88 7.31 10.78
CA TYR A 77 -7.61 8.02 10.62
C TYR A 77 -7.51 9.24 11.54
N GLY A 78 -6.32 9.60 11.94
CA GLY A 78 -6.10 10.76 12.77
C GLY A 78 -4.69 10.85 13.34
N PRO A 79 -4.45 11.88 14.17
CA PRO A 79 -3.13 12.15 14.73
C PRO A 79 -2.77 11.22 15.91
N SER A 80 -3.75 10.62 16.56
CA SER A 80 -3.56 9.75 17.73
C SER A 80 -4.74 8.79 17.88
N ALA A 81 -4.56 7.72 18.65
CA ALA A 81 -5.58 6.67 18.84
C ALA A 81 -6.88 7.18 19.50
N ASP A 82 -6.82 8.26 20.28
CA ASP A 82 -7.98 8.89 20.93
C ASP A 82 -8.60 10.02 20.11
N ARG A 83 -8.05 10.32 18.93
CA ARG A 83 -8.53 11.39 18.04
C ARG A 83 -8.65 10.90 16.59
N LEU A 84 -9.37 9.79 16.42
CA LEU A 84 -9.64 9.22 15.10
C LEU A 84 -10.94 9.77 14.53
N THR A 85 -10.91 10.05 13.23
CA THR A 85 -12.11 10.30 12.42
C THR A 85 -12.53 8.98 11.80
N ASP A 86 -13.81 8.66 11.90
CA ASP A 86 -14.41 7.50 11.22
C ASP A 86 -15.09 7.98 9.94
N GLN A 87 -14.78 7.35 8.83
CA GLN A 87 -15.37 7.72 7.55
C GLN A 87 -15.65 6.49 6.69
N HIS A 88 -16.85 6.46 6.11
CA HIS A 88 -17.26 5.44 5.16
C HIS A 88 -16.66 5.75 3.78
N PHE A 89 -16.04 4.75 3.17
CA PHE A 89 -15.45 4.83 1.83
C PHE A 89 -16.16 3.85 0.89
N ALA A 90 -16.52 4.36 -0.29
CA ALA A 90 -17.03 3.57 -1.41
C ALA A 90 -16.08 3.70 -2.60
N THR A 91 -16.38 3.00 -3.69
CA THR A 91 -15.57 3.02 -4.92
C THR A 91 -15.23 4.44 -5.36
N GLY A 92 -13.96 4.72 -5.56
CA GLY A 92 -13.42 6.01 -5.97
C GLY A 92 -13.02 6.93 -4.82
N ASP A 93 -13.51 6.69 -3.60
CA ASP A 93 -13.07 7.47 -2.45
C ASP A 93 -11.59 7.20 -2.17
N THR A 94 -10.85 8.27 -1.92
CA THR A 94 -9.40 8.26 -1.86
C THR A 94 -8.91 9.01 -0.64
N ILE A 95 -7.86 8.49 0.01
CA ILE A 95 -7.21 9.13 1.15
C ILE A 95 -5.70 9.18 0.93
N HIS A 96 -5.11 10.33 1.19
CA HIS A 96 -3.67 10.52 1.25
C HIS A 96 -3.23 10.49 2.71
N LEU A 97 -2.28 9.63 3.02
CA LEU A 97 -1.76 9.38 4.36
C LEU A 97 -0.28 9.79 4.42
N PRO A 98 0.02 10.99 4.89
CA PRO A 98 1.41 11.39 5.20
C PRO A 98 2.03 10.50 6.28
N PRO A 99 3.37 10.43 6.37
CA PRO A 99 4.04 9.71 7.46
C PRO A 99 3.50 10.13 8.83
N GLY A 100 3.33 9.16 9.73
CA GLY A 100 2.89 9.40 11.10
C GLY A 100 1.38 9.43 11.31
N VAL A 101 0.57 9.55 10.28
CA VAL A 101 -0.90 9.52 10.42
C VAL A 101 -1.37 8.11 10.75
N LEU A 102 -2.05 7.96 11.89
CA LEU A 102 -2.66 6.70 12.26
C LEU A 102 -3.83 6.38 11.35
N HIS A 103 -3.96 5.12 10.98
CA HIS A 103 -5.10 4.67 10.16
C HIS A 103 -5.40 3.20 10.37
N ARG A 104 -6.67 2.85 10.16
CA ARG A 104 -7.17 1.47 10.13
C ARG A 104 -8.25 1.36 9.07
N ILE A 105 -8.20 0.28 8.30
CA ILE A 105 -9.16 -0.03 7.24
C ILE A 105 -9.91 -1.29 7.64
N THR A 106 -11.23 -1.20 7.69
CA THR A 106 -12.13 -2.34 7.95
C THR A 106 -13.01 -2.58 6.74
N ALA A 107 -13.03 -3.80 6.23
CA ALA A 107 -13.87 -4.19 5.11
C ALA A 107 -15.31 -4.44 5.58
N LEU A 108 -16.26 -3.65 5.10
CA LEU A 108 -17.69 -3.84 5.39
C LEU A 108 -18.30 -4.94 4.51
N CYS A 109 -17.71 -5.20 3.38
CA CYS A 109 -17.93 -6.33 2.47
C CYS A 109 -16.58 -6.67 1.85
N ASP A 110 -16.48 -7.63 0.93
CA ASP A 110 -15.23 -7.89 0.22
C ASP A 110 -14.75 -6.61 -0.43
N LEU A 111 -13.51 -6.22 -0.11
CA LEU A 111 -12.94 -4.93 -0.43
C LEU A 111 -11.69 -5.10 -1.27
N GLU A 112 -11.57 -4.30 -2.32
CA GLU A 112 -10.31 -4.09 -3.01
C GLU A 112 -9.97 -2.61 -3.05
N PHE A 113 -8.71 -2.27 -2.74
CA PHE A 113 -8.20 -0.92 -2.88
C PHE A 113 -6.80 -0.92 -3.48
N ALA A 114 -6.48 0.16 -4.17
CA ALA A 114 -5.15 0.40 -4.71
C ALA A 114 -4.34 1.24 -3.73
N GLU A 115 -3.06 0.93 -3.61
CA GLU A 115 -2.09 1.72 -2.86
C GLU A 115 -0.98 2.17 -3.78
N ALA A 116 -0.70 3.47 -3.78
CA ALA A 116 0.51 4.06 -4.32
C ALA A 116 1.32 4.61 -3.15
N SER A 117 2.57 4.23 -3.03
CA SER A 117 3.40 4.66 -1.90
C SER A 117 4.86 4.83 -2.27
N THR A 118 5.60 5.51 -1.40
CA THR A 118 7.02 5.77 -1.58
C THR A 118 7.86 4.53 -1.32
N ALA A 119 8.92 4.36 -2.10
CA ALA A 119 9.88 3.26 -1.97
C ALA A 119 11.22 3.80 -1.46
N TYR A 120 11.71 3.21 -0.38
CA TYR A 120 13.02 3.52 0.21
C TYR A 120 13.54 2.25 0.90
N PRO A 121 14.84 2.16 1.24
CA PRO A 121 15.36 0.99 1.97
C PRO A 121 14.60 0.77 3.29
N GLY A 122 14.08 -0.44 3.49
CA GLY A 122 13.32 -0.79 4.71
C GLY A 122 11.81 -0.50 4.66
N TRP A 123 11.26 -0.14 3.52
CA TRP A 123 9.83 0.18 3.41
C TRP A 123 8.91 -0.99 3.81
N ARG A 124 9.35 -2.23 3.64
CA ARG A 124 8.54 -3.43 3.99
C ARG A 124 8.34 -3.56 5.49
N GLU A 125 9.30 -3.13 6.28
CA GLU A 125 9.31 -3.20 7.74
C GLU A 125 8.84 -1.90 8.40
N ASP A 126 8.56 -0.86 7.62
CA ASP A 126 8.09 0.44 8.12
C ASP A 126 6.60 0.40 8.44
N VAL A 127 6.28 -0.28 9.52
CA VAL A 127 4.94 -0.31 10.08
C VAL A 127 5.02 -0.37 11.60
N VAL A 128 4.27 0.51 12.27
CA VAL A 128 4.08 0.46 13.72
C VAL A 128 2.62 0.13 13.98
N ARG A 129 2.36 -1.06 14.50
CA ARG A 129 1.02 -1.54 14.81
C ARG A 129 0.69 -1.30 16.28
N LEU A 130 -0.37 -0.55 16.55
CA LEU A 130 -0.85 -0.25 17.90
C LEU A 130 -1.91 -1.24 18.36
N GLU A 131 -2.79 -1.66 17.46
CA GLU A 131 -3.84 -2.65 17.69
C GLU A 131 -3.94 -3.57 16.46
N ASP A 132 -4.07 -4.87 16.70
CA ASP A 132 -4.20 -5.84 15.64
C ASP A 132 -5.00 -7.06 16.10
N ARG A 133 -6.03 -7.43 15.35
CA ARG A 133 -6.88 -8.60 15.64
C ARG A 133 -6.14 -9.92 15.53
N TYR A 134 -4.99 -9.95 14.86
CA TYR A 134 -4.26 -11.17 14.49
C TYR A 134 -2.96 -11.35 15.29
N GLY A 135 -2.77 -10.57 16.35
CA GLY A 135 -1.65 -10.73 17.28
C GLY A 135 -0.30 -10.23 16.76
N ARG A 136 -0.27 -9.36 15.76
CA ARG A 136 0.98 -8.83 15.18
C ARG A 136 1.44 -7.51 15.82
N THR A 137 0.77 -7.03 16.86
CA THR A 137 1.14 -5.80 17.57
C THR A 137 2.59 -5.85 18.01
N GLY A 138 3.35 -4.78 17.73
CA GLY A 138 4.76 -4.70 18.05
C GLY A 138 5.68 -5.50 17.14
N THR A 139 5.16 -6.10 16.06
CA THR A 139 5.96 -6.85 15.07
C THR A 139 5.82 -6.23 13.68
N THR A 140 6.73 -6.62 12.77
CA THR A 140 6.66 -6.30 11.34
C THR A 140 6.24 -7.51 10.49
N ALA A 141 5.73 -8.56 11.11
CA ALA A 141 5.28 -9.78 10.43
C ALA A 141 4.19 -9.48 9.39
N PRO A 142 4.17 -10.20 8.27
CA PRO A 142 3.15 -10.04 7.21
C PRO A 142 1.73 -10.26 7.70
#